data_2e30c357259cab3b3f4ac3e6004d632f
#
_entry.id   2e30c357259cab3b3f4ac3e6004d632f
#
_cell.length_a   1.000
_cell.length_b   1.000
_cell.length_c   1.000
_cell.angle_alpha   90.00
_cell.angle_beta   90.00
_cell.angle_gamma   90.00
#
_symmetry.space_group_name_H-M   'P 1'
#
loop_
_entity.id
_entity.type
_entity.pdbx_description
1 polymer ?
#
loop_
_entity_poly.entity_id
_entity_poly.type
_entity_poly.pdbx_seq_one_letter_code
_entity_poly.pdbx_strand_id
1 'polypeptide(L)'
;FRSVVLGPAPKRSPSGESFPTADRQVEKLAGELWSGLDGRSVKAVKRGKGELLFGMTMEEALKYIGCVPDCGLPADAPVLYGHRSAGDADIYFISNQKDEMIEIRPEFRIRSRQPELWDATTGRIRTLPVYEETAAGTVVPLKLYPYESAFVVFRRPATKAEGTGLQLNYPVLQTLVRLDAPWRSEERR
;
A
#
# COMPACT_ATOMS: atom_id res chain seq x y z
N PHE A 1 -18.17 13.69 6.69
CA PHE A 1 -16.91 13.52 5.96
C PHE A 1 -15.82 14.38 6.61
N ARG A 2 -14.54 14.10 6.27
CA ARG A 2 -13.39 14.85 6.74
C ARG A 2 -12.62 15.40 5.53
N SER A 3 -12.13 16.60 5.66
CA SER A 3 -11.33 17.26 4.63
C SER A 3 -9.96 17.60 5.18
N VAL A 4 -8.92 17.16 4.48
CA VAL A 4 -7.53 17.48 4.80
C VAL A 4 -7.05 18.55 3.85
N VAL A 5 -6.52 19.65 4.39
CA VAL A 5 -5.99 20.75 3.60
C VAL A 5 -4.50 20.87 3.82
N LEU A 6 -3.73 20.61 2.78
CA LEU A 6 -2.26 20.65 2.81
C LEU A 6 -1.68 22.02 2.43
N GLY A 7 -2.51 22.94 1.95
CA GLY A 7 -2.12 24.28 1.54
C GLY A 7 -2.75 25.37 2.38
N PRO A 8 -2.43 26.65 2.10
CA PRO A 8 -3.04 27.78 2.78
C PRO A 8 -4.52 27.92 2.44
N ALA A 9 -5.26 28.65 3.28
CA ALA A 9 -6.65 28.98 3.00
C ALA A 9 -6.77 29.71 1.65
N PRO A 10 -7.72 29.32 0.78
CA PRO A 10 -7.88 29.94 -0.53
C PRO A 10 -8.36 31.39 -0.37
N LYS A 11 -7.88 32.26 -1.25
CA LYS A 11 -8.23 33.69 -1.26
C LYS A 11 -8.89 34.16 -2.55
N ARG A 12 -8.85 33.30 -3.59
CA ARG A 12 -9.34 33.66 -4.93
C ARG A 12 -10.02 32.46 -5.59
N SER A 13 -10.95 32.75 -6.48
CA SER A 13 -11.51 31.77 -7.40
C SER A 13 -10.45 31.33 -8.43
N PRO A 14 -10.38 30.07 -8.82
CA PRO A 14 -9.51 29.62 -9.90
C PRO A 14 -9.99 30.05 -11.30
N SER A 15 -11.21 30.59 -11.41
CA SER A 15 -11.79 31.05 -12.67
C SER A 15 -11.99 32.56 -12.67
N GLY A 16 -11.98 33.18 -13.86
CA GLY A 16 -12.30 34.58 -14.04
C GLY A 16 -13.82 34.89 -14.04
N GLU A 17 -14.65 33.86 -13.92
CA GLU A 17 -16.10 33.99 -13.90
C GLU A 17 -16.53 34.81 -12.66
N SER A 18 -17.42 35.77 -12.87
CA SER A 18 -17.94 36.63 -11.81
C SER A 18 -16.87 37.41 -11.01
N PHE A 19 -15.71 37.70 -11.63
CA PHE A 19 -14.68 38.53 -11.00
C PHE A 19 -15.19 40.00 -10.85
N PRO A 20 -14.93 40.69 -9.71
CA PRO A 20 -14.19 40.27 -8.52
C PRO A 20 -15.11 39.67 -7.42
N THR A 21 -16.38 39.42 -7.71
CA THR A 21 -17.35 38.96 -6.72
C THR A 21 -17.06 37.55 -6.24
N ALA A 22 -16.64 36.67 -7.16
CA ALA A 22 -16.28 35.30 -6.83
C ALA A 22 -15.10 35.23 -5.85
N ASP A 23 -14.08 36.07 -6.00
CA ASP A 23 -12.94 36.14 -5.08
C ASP A 23 -13.38 36.54 -3.66
N ARG A 24 -14.27 37.53 -3.53
CA ARG A 24 -14.82 37.92 -2.22
C ARG A 24 -15.63 36.80 -1.56
N GLN A 25 -16.38 36.04 -2.37
CA GLN A 25 -17.12 34.89 -1.85
C GLN A 25 -16.18 33.79 -1.36
N VAL A 26 -15.11 33.47 -2.12
CA VAL A 26 -14.10 32.50 -1.71
C VAL A 26 -13.42 32.92 -0.40
N GLU A 27 -12.98 34.19 -0.32
CA GLU A 27 -12.34 34.72 0.89
C GLU A 27 -13.26 34.66 2.11
N LYS A 28 -14.54 35.03 1.95
CA LYS A 28 -15.55 34.94 3.01
C LYS A 28 -15.73 33.49 3.49
N LEU A 29 -15.99 32.58 2.55
CA LEU A 29 -16.20 31.16 2.90
C LEU A 29 -14.95 30.53 3.51
N ALA A 30 -13.77 30.88 3.01
CA ALA A 30 -12.52 30.44 3.59
C ALA A 30 -12.34 30.96 5.02
N GLY A 31 -12.65 32.24 5.26
CA GLY A 31 -12.61 32.83 6.60
C GLY A 31 -13.54 32.12 7.60
N GLU A 32 -14.72 31.72 7.16
CA GLU A 32 -15.68 30.96 7.97
C GLU A 32 -15.17 29.52 8.26
N LEU A 33 -14.65 28.83 7.23
CA LEU A 33 -14.19 27.46 7.35
C LEU A 33 -12.91 27.33 8.20
N TRP A 34 -11.93 28.22 7.97
CA TRP A 34 -10.64 28.21 8.69
C TRP A 34 -10.69 28.94 10.03
N SER A 35 -11.82 29.58 10.39
CA SER A 35 -11.94 30.27 11.67
C SER A 35 -11.51 29.38 12.84
N GLY A 36 -10.60 29.87 13.67
CA GLY A 36 -10.07 29.12 14.80
C GLY A 36 -9.00 28.08 14.47
N LEU A 37 -8.61 27.91 13.19
CA LEU A 37 -7.48 27.06 12.79
C LEU A 37 -6.23 27.94 12.54
N ASP A 38 -5.14 27.62 13.23
CA ASP A 38 -3.84 28.29 13.00
C ASP A 38 -2.81 27.34 12.34
N GLY A 39 -3.16 26.05 12.20
CA GLY A 39 -2.28 25.04 11.64
C GLY A 39 -1.05 24.69 12.49
N ARG A 40 -0.97 25.22 13.72
CA ARG A 40 0.12 24.99 14.68
C ARG A 40 -0.41 24.40 15.97
N SER A 41 -1.08 25.20 16.79
CA SER A 41 -1.72 24.79 18.04
C SER A 41 -3.12 24.21 17.82
N VAL A 42 -3.89 24.76 16.89
CA VAL A 42 -5.21 24.25 16.53
C VAL A 42 -5.18 23.75 15.10
N LYS A 43 -5.10 22.44 14.95
CA LYS A 43 -4.98 21.75 13.64
C LYS A 43 -6.28 21.10 13.16
N ALA A 44 -7.30 21.01 14.00
CA ALA A 44 -8.58 20.37 13.66
C ALA A 44 -9.76 21.17 14.18
N VAL A 45 -10.80 21.30 13.37
CA VAL A 45 -12.05 21.97 13.77
C VAL A 45 -13.27 21.30 13.12
N LYS A 46 -14.33 21.13 13.88
CA LYS A 46 -15.60 20.64 13.36
C LYS A 46 -16.37 21.77 12.66
N ARG A 47 -16.95 21.47 11.50
CA ARG A 47 -17.81 22.36 10.73
C ARG A 47 -19.07 21.58 10.31
N GLY A 48 -20.19 21.86 10.98
CA GLY A 48 -21.41 21.07 10.80
C GLY A 48 -21.19 19.58 11.04
N LYS A 49 -21.44 18.74 10.03
CA LYS A 49 -21.19 17.29 10.06
C LYS A 49 -19.79 16.90 9.59
N GLY A 50 -18.97 17.86 9.21
CA GLY A 50 -17.61 17.65 8.71
C GLY A 50 -16.55 18.07 9.72
N GLU A 51 -15.32 17.76 9.39
CA GLU A 51 -14.11 18.16 10.13
C GLU A 51 -13.06 18.64 9.16
N LEU A 52 -12.46 19.79 9.44
CA LEU A 52 -11.38 20.36 8.67
C LEU A 52 -10.07 20.18 9.42
N LEU A 53 -9.08 19.61 8.74
CA LEU A 53 -7.73 19.40 9.25
C LEU A 53 -6.77 20.31 8.48
N PHE A 54 -5.91 21.03 9.21
CA PHE A 54 -5.00 22.01 8.64
C PHE A 54 -3.65 22.01 9.39
N GLY A 55 -2.56 22.23 8.67
CA GLY A 55 -1.21 22.26 9.26
C GLY A 55 -0.69 20.89 9.69
N MET A 56 -1.21 19.83 9.11
CA MET A 56 -0.76 18.44 9.26
C MET A 56 -0.18 17.96 7.94
N THR A 57 0.79 17.04 8.01
CA THR A 57 1.14 16.22 6.84
C THR A 57 -0.01 15.26 6.52
N MET A 58 -0.02 14.68 5.33
CA MET A 58 -1.03 13.66 4.97
C MET A 58 -0.97 12.48 5.94
N GLU A 59 0.22 12.04 6.28
CA GLU A 59 0.43 10.91 7.21
C GLU A 59 -0.11 11.21 8.62
N GLU A 60 0.17 12.40 9.16
CA GLU A 60 -0.39 12.84 10.45
C GLU A 60 -1.91 12.90 10.41
N ALA A 61 -2.49 13.40 9.31
CA ALA A 61 -3.93 13.49 9.15
C ALA A 61 -4.58 12.10 9.05
N LEU A 62 -3.99 11.18 8.30
CA LEU A 62 -4.46 9.80 8.20
C LEU A 62 -4.41 9.10 9.56
N LYS A 63 -3.33 9.29 10.30
CA LYS A 63 -3.20 8.77 11.67
C LYS A 63 -4.25 9.38 12.61
N TYR A 64 -4.47 10.70 12.54
CA TYR A 64 -5.49 11.39 13.33
C TYR A 64 -6.89 10.84 13.09
N ILE A 65 -7.25 10.55 11.85
CA ILE A 65 -8.57 9.99 11.51
C ILE A 65 -8.69 8.48 11.73
N GLY A 66 -7.61 7.83 12.20
CA GLY A 66 -7.58 6.39 12.43
C GLY A 66 -7.56 5.56 11.14
N CYS A 67 -7.05 6.11 10.05
CA CYS A 67 -6.87 5.38 8.80
C CYS A 67 -5.64 4.48 8.91
N VAL A 68 -5.86 3.17 8.87
CA VAL A 68 -4.80 2.17 8.90
C VAL A 68 -4.39 1.84 7.47
N PRO A 69 -3.09 1.74 7.16
CA PRO A 69 -2.61 1.30 5.85
C PRO A 69 -3.19 -0.07 5.45
N ASP A 70 -3.41 -0.27 4.16
CA ASP A 70 -3.87 -1.56 3.62
C ASP A 70 -2.79 -2.63 3.70
N CYS A 71 -1.50 -2.21 3.68
CA CYS A 71 -0.35 -3.06 3.81
C CYS A 71 0.69 -2.40 4.72
N GLY A 72 1.02 -3.04 5.83
CA GLY A 72 2.09 -2.64 6.73
C GLY A 72 3.43 -3.14 6.21
N LEU A 73 4.35 -2.21 5.96
CA LEU A 73 5.73 -2.48 5.54
C LEU A 73 6.69 -1.73 6.48
N PRO A 74 7.93 -2.22 6.69
CA PRO A 74 8.98 -1.41 7.30
C PRO A 74 9.17 -0.09 6.53
N ALA A 75 9.46 0.99 7.24
CA ALA A 75 9.58 2.33 6.64
C ALA A 75 10.70 2.43 5.59
N ASP A 76 11.72 1.60 5.72
CA ASP A 76 12.89 1.51 4.83
C ASP A 76 12.79 0.38 3.80
N ALA A 77 11.67 -0.36 3.76
CA ALA A 77 11.50 -1.42 2.79
C ALA A 77 11.49 -0.85 1.37
N PRO A 78 12.39 -1.33 0.48
CA PRO A 78 12.48 -0.83 -0.88
C PRO A 78 11.37 -1.43 -1.77
N VAL A 79 10.14 -1.28 -1.34
CA VAL A 79 8.97 -1.92 -1.94
C VAL A 79 7.88 -0.89 -2.17
N LEU A 80 7.29 -0.92 -3.37
CA LEU A 80 6.03 -0.25 -3.64
C LEU A 80 4.90 -1.27 -3.67
N TYR A 81 3.72 -0.85 -3.26
CA TYR A 81 2.54 -1.68 -3.36
C TYR A 81 1.31 -0.91 -3.85
N GLY A 82 0.37 -1.63 -4.42
CA GLY A 82 -0.96 -1.15 -4.74
C GLY A 82 -2.00 -2.18 -4.30
N HIS A 83 -3.16 -1.73 -3.83
CA HIS A 83 -4.26 -2.58 -3.39
C HIS A 83 -5.52 -2.33 -4.21
N ARG A 84 -6.21 -3.39 -4.59
CA ARG A 84 -7.53 -3.35 -5.20
C ARG A 84 -8.41 -4.48 -4.67
N SER A 85 -9.67 -4.16 -4.41
CA SER A 85 -10.71 -5.16 -4.14
C SER A 85 -11.53 -5.40 -5.43
N ALA A 86 -11.74 -6.66 -5.78
CA ALA A 86 -12.50 -7.08 -6.95
C ALA A 86 -13.44 -8.24 -6.57
N GLY A 87 -14.73 -7.94 -6.46
CA GLY A 87 -15.70 -8.88 -5.90
C GLY A 87 -15.37 -9.22 -4.46
N ASP A 88 -15.13 -10.49 -4.20
CA ASP A 88 -14.72 -11.02 -2.90
C ASP A 88 -13.19 -11.23 -2.78
N ALA A 89 -12.41 -10.81 -3.76
CA ALA A 89 -10.97 -10.91 -3.76
C ALA A 89 -10.31 -9.56 -3.40
N ASP A 90 -9.25 -9.63 -2.59
CA ASP A 90 -8.32 -8.54 -2.34
C ASP A 90 -6.98 -8.84 -3.02
N ILE A 91 -6.51 -7.92 -3.84
CA ILE A 91 -5.36 -8.08 -4.73
C ILE A 91 -4.33 -7.02 -4.39
N TYR A 92 -3.17 -7.45 -3.93
CA TYR A 92 -2.03 -6.60 -3.65
C TYR A 92 -0.95 -6.83 -4.70
N PHE A 93 -0.63 -5.79 -5.46
CA PHE A 93 0.57 -5.76 -6.29
C PHE A 93 1.75 -5.31 -5.45
N ILE A 94 2.86 -6.02 -5.47
CA ILE A 94 4.08 -5.72 -4.71
C ILE A 94 5.26 -5.74 -5.66
N SER A 95 6.11 -4.73 -5.58
CA SER A 95 7.27 -4.56 -6.46
C SER A 95 8.51 -4.19 -5.67
N ASN A 96 9.57 -4.99 -5.81
CA ASN A 96 10.90 -4.69 -5.33
C ASN A 96 11.54 -3.58 -6.20
N GLN A 97 12.00 -2.51 -5.58
CA GLN A 97 12.58 -1.34 -6.27
C GLN A 97 14.11 -1.39 -6.34
N LYS A 98 14.73 -2.49 -5.93
CA LYS A 98 16.19 -2.64 -5.88
C LYS A 98 16.70 -3.77 -6.76
N ASP A 99 17.96 -3.62 -7.18
CA ASP A 99 18.73 -4.65 -7.90
C ASP A 99 19.37 -5.66 -6.93
N GLU A 100 18.59 -6.06 -5.95
CA GLU A 100 18.98 -7.08 -4.97
C GLU A 100 17.77 -7.90 -4.54
N MET A 101 18.01 -9.14 -4.15
CA MET A 101 16.98 -9.98 -3.56
C MET A 101 16.65 -9.49 -2.16
N ILE A 102 15.36 -9.36 -1.88
CA ILE A 102 14.88 -8.94 -0.57
C ILE A 102 13.96 -10.01 0.04
N GLU A 103 13.99 -10.09 1.35
CA GLU A 103 13.03 -10.85 2.15
C GLU A 103 12.26 -9.87 3.04
N ILE A 104 10.95 -9.90 2.93
CA ILE A 104 10.05 -8.99 3.64
C ILE A 104 8.90 -9.76 4.30
N ARG A 105 8.28 -9.15 5.28
CA ARG A 105 7.12 -9.69 5.99
C ARG A 105 6.00 -8.63 6.03
N PRO A 106 5.36 -8.32 4.89
CA PRO A 106 4.25 -7.39 4.85
C PRO A 106 3.07 -7.89 5.67
N GLU A 107 2.38 -6.99 6.35
CA GLU A 107 1.12 -7.24 7.03
C GLU A 107 -0.03 -6.69 6.19
N PHE A 108 -0.77 -7.57 5.56
CA PHE A 108 -1.95 -7.23 4.76
C PHE A 108 -3.17 -7.08 5.66
N ARG A 109 -3.96 -6.03 5.49
CA ARG A 109 -5.18 -5.77 6.28
C ARG A 109 -6.35 -6.68 5.86
N ILE A 110 -6.08 -7.96 5.73
CA ILE A 110 -7.01 -9.03 5.39
C ILE A 110 -6.89 -10.13 6.44
N ARG A 111 -8.01 -10.74 6.81
CA ARG A 111 -8.06 -11.83 7.78
C ARG A 111 -8.87 -13.01 7.26
N SER A 112 -8.59 -14.20 7.81
CA SER A 112 -9.35 -15.43 7.55
C SER A 112 -9.37 -15.83 6.07
N ARG A 113 -8.35 -15.42 5.31
CA ARG A 113 -8.19 -15.79 3.91
C ARG A 113 -6.81 -16.36 3.63
N GLN A 114 -6.77 -17.33 2.74
CA GLN A 114 -5.55 -18.00 2.28
C GLN A 114 -4.81 -17.08 1.31
N PRO A 115 -3.56 -16.68 1.57
CA PRO A 115 -2.76 -15.95 0.61
C PRO A 115 -2.32 -16.84 -0.55
N GLU A 116 -2.41 -16.31 -1.75
CA GLU A 116 -1.89 -16.89 -2.99
C GLU A 116 -0.86 -15.92 -3.58
N LEU A 117 0.20 -16.46 -4.18
CA LEU A 117 1.14 -15.69 -5.00
C LEU A 117 0.83 -15.92 -6.48
N TRP A 118 0.61 -14.85 -7.21
CA TRP A 118 0.40 -14.87 -8.64
C TRP A 118 1.57 -14.20 -9.33
N ASP A 119 2.26 -14.95 -10.15
CA ASP A 119 3.37 -14.47 -10.96
C ASP A 119 2.83 -14.00 -12.32
N ALA A 120 2.86 -12.70 -12.55
CA ALA A 120 2.36 -12.09 -13.79
C ALA A 120 3.22 -12.46 -15.02
N THR A 121 4.49 -12.80 -14.81
CA THR A 121 5.42 -13.13 -15.91
C THR A 121 5.16 -14.52 -16.46
N THR A 122 4.88 -15.48 -15.59
CA THR A 122 4.69 -16.89 -15.97
C THR A 122 3.22 -17.34 -15.96
N GLY A 123 2.33 -16.52 -15.40
CA GLY A 123 0.93 -16.89 -15.16
C GLY A 123 0.73 -17.95 -14.07
N ARG A 124 1.76 -18.30 -13.32
CA ARG A 124 1.67 -19.29 -12.25
C ARG A 124 0.96 -18.73 -11.04
N ILE A 125 0.05 -19.55 -10.50
CA ILE A 125 -0.66 -19.28 -9.24
C ILE A 125 -0.28 -20.38 -8.25
N ARG A 126 0.16 -19.98 -7.07
CA ARG A 126 0.48 -20.92 -5.98
C ARG A 126 -0.01 -20.40 -4.64
N THR A 127 -0.40 -21.30 -3.78
CA THR A 127 -0.73 -20.99 -2.39
C THR A 127 0.54 -20.68 -1.61
N LEU A 128 0.45 -19.72 -0.69
CA LEU A 128 1.47 -19.43 0.30
C LEU A 128 1.05 -20.08 1.64
N PRO A 129 1.57 -21.27 1.99
CA PRO A 129 1.10 -22.00 3.17
C PRO A 129 1.60 -21.40 4.48
N VAL A 130 2.71 -20.66 4.45
CA VAL A 130 3.31 -20.03 5.63
C VAL A 130 2.86 -18.59 5.73
N TYR A 131 2.00 -18.30 6.68
CA TYR A 131 1.54 -16.95 7.04
C TYR A 131 1.10 -16.95 8.50
N GLU A 132 0.97 -15.78 9.07
CA GLU A 132 0.57 -15.56 10.46
C GLU A 132 -0.64 -14.61 10.49
N GLU A 133 -1.73 -14.99 11.14
CA GLU A 133 -2.83 -14.08 11.40
C GLU A 133 -2.57 -13.28 12.67
N THR A 134 -2.75 -11.95 12.58
CA THR A 134 -2.64 -11.01 13.68
C THR A 134 -4.00 -10.39 13.99
N ALA A 135 -4.05 -9.53 14.99
CA ALA A 135 -5.25 -8.72 15.26
C ALA A 135 -5.52 -7.71 14.14
N ALA A 136 -4.49 -7.23 13.44
CA ALA A 136 -4.57 -6.21 12.40
C ALA A 136 -4.72 -6.79 10.98
N GLY A 137 -4.23 -8.02 10.73
CA GLY A 137 -4.27 -8.58 9.39
C GLY A 137 -3.60 -9.95 9.26
N THR A 138 -2.98 -10.18 8.12
CA THR A 138 -2.24 -11.39 7.79
C THR A 138 -0.82 -11.03 7.38
N VAL A 139 0.17 -11.52 8.12
CA VAL A 139 1.60 -11.37 7.81
C VAL A 139 2.03 -12.51 6.92
N VAL A 140 2.59 -12.19 5.76
CA VAL A 140 3.03 -13.17 4.77
C VAL A 140 4.51 -12.99 4.47
N PRO A 141 5.38 -13.97 4.80
CA PRO A 141 6.79 -13.93 4.39
C PRO A 141 6.91 -14.00 2.87
N LEU A 142 7.52 -12.99 2.28
CA LEU A 142 7.77 -12.87 0.84
C LEU A 142 9.26 -12.75 0.56
N LYS A 143 9.67 -13.34 -0.56
CA LYS A 143 10.99 -13.23 -1.14
C LYS A 143 10.83 -12.73 -2.57
N LEU A 144 11.46 -11.61 -2.89
CA LEU A 144 11.41 -10.99 -4.21
C LEU A 144 12.84 -10.85 -4.74
N TYR A 145 13.05 -11.31 -5.96
CA TYR A 145 14.31 -11.13 -6.68
C TYR A 145 14.51 -9.68 -7.13
N PRO A 146 15.69 -9.31 -7.68
CA PRO A 146 15.94 -7.98 -8.19
C PRO A 146 14.83 -7.51 -9.13
N TYR A 147 14.23 -6.34 -8.84
CA TYR A 147 13.13 -5.72 -9.59
C TYR A 147 11.91 -6.62 -9.83
N GLU A 148 11.79 -7.73 -9.11
CA GLU A 148 10.64 -8.62 -9.23
C GLU A 148 9.38 -7.94 -8.70
N SER A 149 8.27 -8.24 -9.38
CA SER A 149 6.94 -7.91 -8.91
C SER A 149 6.04 -9.15 -8.88
N ALA A 150 5.11 -9.16 -7.94
CA ALA A 150 4.16 -10.25 -7.77
C ALA A 150 2.82 -9.72 -7.26
N PHE A 151 1.75 -10.49 -7.49
CA PHE A 151 0.48 -10.25 -6.83
C PHE A 151 0.32 -11.19 -5.65
N VAL A 152 -0.06 -10.63 -4.50
CA VAL A 152 -0.55 -11.41 -3.35
C VAL A 152 -2.07 -11.28 -3.33
N VAL A 153 -2.75 -12.41 -3.49
CA VAL A 153 -4.20 -12.43 -3.68
C VAL A 153 -4.87 -13.20 -2.55
N PHE A 154 -5.91 -12.63 -1.99
CA PHE A 154 -6.73 -13.20 -0.93
C PHE A 154 -8.17 -13.36 -1.45
N ARG A 155 -8.51 -14.53 -1.98
CA ARG A 155 -9.84 -14.81 -2.55
C ARG A 155 -10.53 -16.04 -1.97
N ARG A 156 -9.77 -16.90 -1.28
CA ARG A 156 -10.30 -18.13 -0.70
C ARG A 156 -10.29 -18.05 0.82
N PRO A 157 -11.24 -18.67 1.52
CA PRO A 157 -11.16 -18.82 2.97
C PRO A 157 -9.85 -19.52 3.37
N ALA A 158 -9.29 -19.11 4.52
CA ALA A 158 -8.16 -19.81 5.10
C ALA A 158 -8.58 -21.24 5.44
N THR A 159 -7.87 -22.22 4.88
CA THR A 159 -7.98 -23.61 5.30
C THR A 159 -6.89 -23.87 6.31
N LYS A 160 -7.23 -24.44 7.47
CA LYS A 160 -6.20 -24.97 8.38
C LYS A 160 -5.36 -25.93 7.56
N ALA A 161 -4.07 -25.68 7.47
CA ALA A 161 -3.15 -26.59 6.78
C ALA A 161 -3.14 -27.94 7.52
N GLU A 162 -3.90 -28.87 7.03
CA GLU A 162 -3.75 -30.30 7.36
C GLU A 162 -2.56 -30.81 6.54
N GLY A 163 -1.35 -30.53 7.00
CA GLY A 163 -0.15 -30.96 6.29
C GLY A 163 0.97 -31.40 7.24
N THR A 164 1.26 -32.68 7.21
CA THR A 164 2.35 -33.33 7.93
C THR A 164 3.73 -33.10 7.31
N GLY A 165 3.96 -32.02 6.56
CA GLY A 165 5.25 -31.70 5.94
C GLY A 165 5.68 -30.25 6.25
N LEU A 166 7.00 -30.01 6.22
CA LEU A 166 7.59 -28.68 6.23
C LEU A 166 7.10 -27.93 4.98
N GLN A 167 6.02 -27.17 5.14
CA GLN A 167 5.53 -26.31 4.08
C GLN A 167 6.34 -25.03 4.10
N LEU A 168 6.88 -24.63 2.94
CA LEU A 168 7.65 -23.39 2.77
C LEU A 168 7.00 -22.56 1.68
N ASN A 169 6.96 -21.25 1.87
CA ASN A 169 6.51 -20.35 0.81
C ASN A 169 7.46 -20.37 -0.39
N TYR A 170 8.73 -20.68 -0.16
CA TYR A 170 9.76 -20.72 -1.19
C TYR A 170 10.62 -21.97 -1.04
N PRO A 171 10.98 -22.64 -2.14
CA PRO A 171 11.84 -23.83 -2.07
C PRO A 171 13.24 -23.42 -1.58
N VAL A 172 13.84 -24.28 -0.81
CA VAL A 172 15.27 -24.17 -0.48
C VAL A 172 16.05 -24.66 -1.70
N LEU A 173 16.72 -23.75 -2.38
CA LEU A 173 17.55 -24.08 -3.53
C LEU A 173 18.91 -24.57 -3.05
N GLN A 174 19.33 -25.73 -3.56
CA GLN A 174 20.69 -26.26 -3.36
C GLN A 174 21.45 -26.16 -4.68
N THR A 175 22.68 -25.67 -4.63
CA THR A 175 23.57 -25.69 -5.80
C THR A 175 23.97 -27.12 -6.08
N LEU A 176 23.49 -27.68 -7.18
CA LEU A 176 23.84 -29.04 -7.60
C LEU A 176 25.17 -29.07 -8.36
N VAL A 177 25.39 -28.07 -9.22
CA VAL A 177 26.58 -27.95 -10.06
C VAL A 177 26.88 -26.47 -10.26
N ARG A 178 28.16 -26.12 -10.21
CA ARG A 178 28.66 -24.81 -10.60
C ARG A 178 29.42 -24.94 -11.91
N LEU A 179 29.00 -24.20 -12.93
CA LEU A 179 29.65 -24.20 -14.24
C LEU A 179 30.54 -22.97 -14.32
N ASP A 180 31.86 -23.17 -14.11
CA ASP A 180 32.83 -22.09 -14.07
C ASP A 180 33.56 -21.88 -15.42
N ALA A 181 33.24 -22.66 -16.46
CA ALA A 181 33.79 -22.54 -17.77
C ALA A 181 33.15 -21.40 -18.58
N PRO A 182 33.92 -20.72 -19.46
CA PRO A 182 33.35 -19.69 -20.31
C PRO A 182 32.32 -20.30 -21.27
N TRP A 183 31.13 -19.70 -21.27
CA TRP A 183 30.03 -20.11 -22.15
C TRP A 183 30.23 -19.55 -23.55
N ARG A 184 30.06 -20.41 -24.57
CA ARG A 184 29.92 -20.00 -25.97
C ARG A 184 28.52 -20.35 -26.41
N SER A 185 27.71 -19.34 -26.80
CA SER A 185 26.47 -19.60 -27.50
C SER A 185 26.79 -19.75 -29.00
N GLU A 186 26.53 -20.89 -29.57
CA GLU A 186 26.55 -21.09 -31.02
C GLU A 186 25.11 -20.90 -31.54
N GLU A 187 24.87 -19.81 -32.27
CA GLU A 187 23.68 -19.70 -33.10
C GLU A 187 23.86 -20.66 -34.29
N ARG A 188 23.07 -21.71 -34.34
CA ARG A 188 22.90 -22.48 -35.57
C ARG A 188 22.02 -21.65 -36.51
N ARG A 189 22.61 -21.19 -37.57
CA ARG A 189 21.91 -20.62 -38.73
C ARG A 189 21.20 -21.72 -39.50
#